data_b89e832e88b97c03313802a0fe131ed7
#
_entry.id   b89e832e88b97c03313802a0fe131ed7
#
_cell.length_a   1.000
_cell.length_b   1.000
_cell.length_c   1.000
_cell.angle_alpha   90.00
_cell.angle_beta   90.00
_cell.angle_gamma   90.00
#
_symmetry.space_group_name_H-M   'P 1'
#
loop_
_entity.id
_entity.type
_entity.pdbx_description
1 polymer ?
#
loop_
_entity_poly.entity_id
_entity_poly.type
_entity_poly.pdbx_seq_one_letter_code
_entity_poly.pdbx_strand_id
1 'polypeptide(L)'
;DAIPTTPEELDWAKRRAELAEDEAGYSHEQETRPQTLGVGLSDSPVGVAAWILEKFGAWSDVPRSEDGSPDLWQAFDEDLLLTNIMLYVATGSFVSSTWLYRGKRLEKSGTFPAGSRIRVSTGVAAFPDPAFPPPPRSQAEKTYNVVRWTDMACGGHFASLEQPDRLLDEMRE
;
A
#
# COMPACT_ATOMS: atom_id res chain seq x y z
N ASP A 1 -2.15 9.70 -14.96
CA ASP A 1 -2.38 8.25 -15.08
C ASP A 1 -2.86 7.90 -16.48
N ALA A 2 -2.50 6.71 -16.97
CA ALA A 2 -2.98 6.22 -18.25
C ALA A 2 -4.47 5.89 -18.18
N ILE A 3 -5.23 6.33 -19.19
CA ILE A 3 -6.69 6.16 -19.22
C ILE A 3 -7.03 4.69 -19.49
N PRO A 4 -7.87 4.04 -18.67
CA PRO A 4 -8.40 2.71 -18.95
C PRO A 4 -9.21 2.69 -20.25
N THR A 5 -9.00 1.66 -21.08
CA THR A 5 -9.63 1.57 -22.41
C THR A 5 -10.26 0.22 -22.71
N THR A 6 -9.80 -0.86 -22.06
CA THR A 6 -10.39 -2.18 -22.21
C THR A 6 -11.44 -2.46 -21.13
N PRO A 7 -12.38 -3.41 -21.34
CA PRO A 7 -13.34 -3.79 -20.31
C PRO A 7 -12.68 -4.22 -19.00
N GLU A 8 -11.58 -4.95 -19.05
CA GLU A 8 -10.82 -5.40 -17.88
C GLU A 8 -10.20 -4.23 -17.12
N GLU A 9 -9.59 -3.27 -17.83
CA GLU A 9 -9.02 -2.06 -17.24
C GLU A 9 -10.08 -1.17 -16.60
N LEU A 10 -11.26 -1.08 -17.21
CA LEU A 10 -12.39 -0.31 -16.66
C LEU A 10 -12.95 -0.98 -15.40
N ASP A 11 -13.08 -2.30 -15.39
CA ASP A 11 -13.52 -3.05 -14.21
C ASP A 11 -12.52 -2.91 -13.05
N TRP A 12 -11.23 -3.06 -13.34
CA TRP A 12 -10.17 -2.80 -12.37
C TRP A 12 -10.23 -1.38 -11.81
N ALA A 13 -10.37 -0.36 -12.67
CA ALA A 13 -10.42 1.04 -12.24
C ALA A 13 -11.63 1.31 -11.36
N LYS A 14 -12.79 0.70 -11.66
CA LYS A 14 -14.00 0.80 -10.86
C LYS A 14 -13.79 0.17 -9.47
N ARG A 15 -13.32 -1.08 -9.41
CA ARG A 15 -13.03 -1.77 -8.13
C ARG A 15 -12.03 -1.00 -7.29
N ARG A 16 -10.96 -0.49 -7.91
CA ARG A 16 -9.95 0.32 -7.22
C ARG A 16 -10.55 1.60 -6.65
N ALA A 17 -11.48 2.25 -7.36
CA ALA A 17 -12.14 3.46 -6.87
C ALA A 17 -13.06 3.15 -5.67
N GLU A 18 -13.81 2.05 -5.71
CA GLU A 18 -14.66 1.59 -4.62
C GLU A 18 -13.85 1.30 -3.36
N LEU A 19 -12.75 0.52 -3.49
CA LEU A 19 -11.84 0.23 -2.37
C LEU A 19 -11.16 1.49 -1.82
N ALA A 20 -10.77 2.41 -2.71
CA ALA A 20 -10.13 3.66 -2.28
C ALA A 20 -11.09 4.58 -1.51
N GLU A 21 -12.39 4.52 -1.73
CA GLU A 21 -13.38 5.28 -0.96
C GLU A 21 -13.38 4.86 0.51
N ASP A 22 -13.32 3.56 0.77
CA ASP A 22 -13.26 3.01 2.13
C ASP A 22 -11.89 3.21 2.80
N GLU A 23 -10.81 3.07 2.02
CA GLU A 23 -9.44 3.04 2.53
C GLU A 23 -8.71 4.39 2.53
N ALA A 24 -9.27 5.45 1.92
CA ALA A 24 -8.55 6.72 1.75
C ALA A 24 -8.55 7.66 2.97
N GLY A 25 -9.32 7.35 4.01
CA GLY A 25 -9.47 8.23 5.17
C GLY A 25 -8.14 8.66 5.80
N TYR A 26 -7.24 7.72 6.05
CA TYR A 26 -5.91 7.99 6.61
C TYR A 26 -5.07 8.92 5.71
N SER A 27 -5.08 8.66 4.41
CA SER A 27 -4.33 9.45 3.43
C SER A 27 -4.86 10.87 3.35
N HIS A 28 -6.18 11.03 3.32
CA HIS A 28 -6.82 12.34 3.27
C HIS A 28 -6.52 13.19 4.51
N GLU A 29 -6.55 12.61 5.71
CA GLU A 29 -6.15 13.30 6.93
C GLU A 29 -4.67 13.73 6.87
N GLN A 30 -3.78 12.82 6.50
CA GLN A 30 -2.35 13.10 6.39
C GLN A 30 -2.01 14.11 5.27
N GLU A 31 -2.77 14.16 4.20
CA GLU A 31 -2.61 15.14 3.13
C GLU A 31 -3.09 16.54 3.52
N THR A 32 -4.08 16.63 4.39
CA THR A 32 -4.77 17.90 4.70
C THR A 32 -4.37 18.49 6.03
N ARG A 33 -4.33 17.68 7.09
CA ARG A 33 -4.09 18.12 8.47
C ARG A 33 -3.13 17.19 9.24
N PRO A 34 -1.93 16.86 8.69
CA PRO A 34 -1.03 15.88 9.28
C PRO A 34 -0.64 16.20 10.72
N GLN A 35 -0.49 17.48 11.08
CA GLN A 35 -0.12 17.87 12.43
C GLN A 35 -1.21 17.65 13.45
N THR A 36 -2.49 17.78 13.07
CA THR A 36 -3.61 17.50 13.97
C THR A 36 -3.57 16.06 14.44
N LEU A 37 -3.47 15.13 13.49
CA LEU A 37 -3.28 13.71 13.77
C LEU A 37 -1.99 13.45 14.56
N GLY A 38 -0.88 14.05 14.09
CA GLY A 38 0.44 13.85 14.68
C GLY A 38 0.50 14.27 16.14
N VAL A 39 -0.07 15.43 16.50
CA VAL A 39 -0.14 15.88 17.89
C VAL A 39 -0.99 14.94 18.75
N GLY A 40 -2.11 14.45 18.21
CA GLY A 40 -2.99 13.53 18.92
C GLY A 40 -2.38 12.17 19.22
N LEU A 41 -1.41 11.71 18.41
CA LEU A 41 -0.81 10.39 18.52
C LEU A 41 0.65 10.40 19.03
N SER A 42 1.30 11.57 19.08
CA SER A 42 2.74 11.66 19.38
C SER A 42 3.16 11.15 20.77
N ASP A 43 2.26 11.18 21.72
CA ASP A 43 2.48 10.67 23.10
C ASP A 43 1.65 9.43 23.43
N SER A 44 1.06 8.81 22.41
CA SER A 44 0.20 7.63 22.54
C SER A 44 0.73 6.44 21.72
N PRO A 45 1.62 5.60 22.28
CA PRO A 45 2.08 4.38 21.60
C PRO A 45 0.93 3.48 21.14
N VAL A 46 -0.13 3.37 21.93
CA VAL A 46 -1.34 2.61 21.58
C VAL A 46 -2.09 3.25 20.42
N GLY A 47 -2.14 4.58 20.37
CA GLY A 47 -2.74 5.31 19.23
C GLY A 47 -1.97 5.08 17.94
N VAL A 48 -0.64 5.14 17.98
CA VAL A 48 0.22 4.83 16.83
C VAL A 48 0.05 3.38 16.41
N ALA A 49 -0.01 2.44 17.37
CA ALA A 49 -0.25 1.03 17.10
C ALA A 49 -1.59 0.82 16.39
N ALA A 50 -2.67 1.39 16.90
CA ALA A 50 -3.99 1.28 16.29
C ALA A 50 -4.01 1.83 14.86
N TRP A 51 -3.38 2.98 14.63
CA TRP A 51 -3.29 3.62 13.32
C TRP A 51 -2.56 2.78 12.27
N ILE A 52 -1.48 2.10 12.68
CA ILE A 52 -0.65 1.28 11.80
C ILE A 52 -1.25 -0.11 11.63
N LEU A 53 -1.62 -0.80 12.73
CA LEU A 53 -2.07 -2.21 12.67
C LEU A 53 -3.41 -2.36 11.98
N GLU A 54 -4.27 -1.35 12.01
CA GLU A 54 -5.51 -1.36 11.23
C GLU A 54 -5.21 -1.54 9.75
N LYS A 55 -4.18 -0.87 9.20
CA LYS A 55 -3.77 -1.02 7.80
C LYS A 55 -3.08 -2.35 7.52
N PHE A 56 -2.29 -2.88 8.46
CA PHE A 56 -1.82 -4.26 8.35
C PHE A 56 -2.98 -5.24 8.23
N GLY A 57 -4.04 -5.06 9.02
CA GLY A 57 -5.23 -5.90 8.95
C GLY A 57 -6.01 -5.76 7.66
N ALA A 58 -6.23 -4.53 7.21
CA ALA A 58 -7.04 -4.26 6.02
C ALA A 58 -6.34 -4.67 4.71
N TRP A 59 -5.01 -4.51 4.63
CA TRP A 59 -4.26 -4.58 3.37
C TRP A 59 -3.43 -5.85 3.20
N SER A 60 -3.33 -6.70 4.22
CA SER A 60 -2.61 -7.98 4.10
C SER A 60 -3.51 -9.09 3.58
N ASP A 61 -2.89 -10.02 2.86
CA ASP A 61 -3.51 -11.27 2.41
C ASP A 61 -3.49 -12.29 3.57
N VAL A 62 -4.33 -12.07 4.55
CA VAL A 62 -4.46 -12.91 5.75
C VAL A 62 -5.85 -13.52 5.87
N PRO A 63 -5.97 -14.69 6.49
CA PRO A 63 -7.28 -15.27 6.80
C PRO A 63 -8.13 -14.31 7.63
N ARG A 64 -9.43 -14.39 7.42
CA ARG A 64 -10.40 -13.61 8.19
C ARG A 64 -11.33 -14.54 8.93
N SER A 65 -11.67 -14.15 10.15
CA SER A 65 -12.68 -14.84 10.97
C SER A 65 -14.10 -14.62 10.41
N GLU A 66 -15.09 -15.31 10.99
CA GLU A 66 -16.49 -15.23 10.53
C GLU A 66 -17.07 -13.81 10.63
N ASP A 67 -16.58 -12.98 11.53
CA ASP A 67 -16.98 -11.57 11.68
C ASP A 67 -16.18 -10.61 10.77
N GLY A 68 -15.28 -11.14 9.91
CA GLY A 68 -14.45 -10.38 8.99
C GLY A 68 -13.14 -9.87 9.60
N SER A 69 -12.87 -10.10 10.87
CA SER A 69 -11.63 -9.66 11.53
C SER A 69 -10.40 -10.36 10.95
N PRO A 70 -9.32 -9.63 10.59
CA PRO A 70 -8.10 -10.22 10.04
C PRO A 70 -7.30 -10.96 11.12
N ASP A 71 -6.79 -12.14 10.79
CA ASP A 71 -5.86 -12.87 11.65
C ASP A 71 -4.41 -12.53 11.27
N LEU A 72 -3.90 -11.44 11.82
CA LEU A 72 -2.54 -10.97 11.57
C LEU A 72 -1.46 -11.96 11.99
N TRP A 73 -1.72 -12.77 13.00
CA TRP A 73 -0.75 -13.69 13.61
C TRP A 73 -0.40 -14.88 12.70
N GLN A 74 -1.14 -15.10 11.65
CA GLN A 74 -0.79 -16.09 10.64
C GLN A 74 0.25 -15.62 9.63
N ALA A 75 0.41 -14.32 9.45
CA ALA A 75 1.36 -13.76 8.50
C ALA A 75 2.52 -13.01 9.17
N PHE A 76 2.30 -12.51 10.39
CA PHE A 76 3.27 -11.64 11.06
C PHE A 76 3.59 -12.15 12.46
N ASP A 77 4.86 -12.09 12.80
CA ASP A 77 5.32 -12.24 14.17
C ASP A 77 4.97 -10.99 14.99
N GLU A 78 4.57 -11.17 16.24
CA GLU A 78 4.17 -10.07 17.15
C GLU A 78 5.33 -9.09 17.35
N ASP A 79 6.54 -9.59 17.58
CA ASP A 79 7.72 -8.75 17.78
C ASP A 79 8.07 -7.94 16.52
N LEU A 80 7.80 -8.47 15.33
CA LEU A 80 7.97 -7.74 14.06
C LEU A 80 7.04 -6.53 14.01
N LEU A 81 5.75 -6.72 14.30
CA LEU A 81 4.76 -5.64 14.29
C LEU A 81 5.03 -4.61 15.38
N LEU A 82 5.34 -5.06 16.59
CA LEU A 82 5.71 -4.17 17.70
C LEU A 82 6.99 -3.39 17.41
N THR A 83 7.98 -4.02 16.80
CA THR A 83 9.22 -3.34 16.36
C THR A 83 8.92 -2.25 15.35
N ASN A 84 8.06 -2.53 14.36
CA ASN A 84 7.65 -1.53 13.37
C ASN A 84 7.02 -0.31 14.06
N ILE A 85 6.08 -0.52 14.99
CA ILE A 85 5.44 0.55 15.76
C ILE A 85 6.47 1.32 16.59
N MET A 86 7.36 0.61 17.27
CA MET A 86 8.38 1.22 18.13
C MET A 86 9.41 2.05 17.36
N LEU A 87 9.66 1.78 16.09
CA LEU A 87 10.47 2.65 15.24
C LEU A 87 9.88 4.07 15.17
N TYR A 88 8.58 4.21 15.04
CA TYR A 88 7.92 5.52 15.04
C TYR A 88 7.90 6.17 16.42
N VAL A 89 7.57 5.39 17.45
CA VAL A 89 7.41 5.88 18.83
C VAL A 89 8.76 6.29 19.42
N ALA A 90 9.75 5.40 19.39
CA ALA A 90 11.05 5.61 20.01
C ALA A 90 11.88 6.72 19.33
N THR A 91 11.69 6.88 18.02
CA THR A 91 12.39 7.96 17.26
C THR A 91 11.62 9.28 17.23
N GLY A 92 10.38 9.30 17.70
CA GLY A 92 9.49 10.47 17.58
C GLY A 92 9.15 10.83 16.14
N SER A 93 9.24 9.88 15.20
CA SER A 93 9.12 10.15 13.77
C SER A 93 7.68 10.04 13.22
N PHE A 94 6.70 9.66 14.04
CA PHE A 94 5.33 9.49 13.58
C PHE A 94 4.79 10.77 12.90
N VAL A 95 4.94 11.93 13.54
CA VAL A 95 4.48 13.22 13.00
C VAL A 95 5.12 13.50 11.64
N SER A 96 6.44 13.40 11.56
CA SER A 96 7.18 13.70 10.32
C SER A 96 6.88 12.72 9.19
N SER A 97 6.56 11.46 9.50
CA SER A 97 6.15 10.47 8.49
C SER A 97 4.85 10.85 7.79
N THR A 98 3.92 11.48 8.50
CA THR A 98 2.66 11.96 7.93
C THR A 98 2.84 13.13 6.96
N TRP A 99 3.91 13.92 7.11
CA TRP A 99 4.19 15.07 6.25
C TRP A 99 4.49 14.70 4.80
N LEU A 100 4.94 13.48 4.55
CA LEU A 100 5.17 12.99 3.19
C LEU A 100 3.90 13.11 2.33
N TYR A 101 2.76 12.78 2.89
CA TYR A 101 1.46 12.89 2.20
C TYR A 101 1.13 14.34 1.86
N ARG A 102 1.35 15.24 2.82
CA ARG A 102 1.15 16.68 2.60
C ARG A 102 2.10 17.23 1.55
N GLY A 103 3.38 16.84 1.58
CA GLY A 103 4.39 17.21 0.60
C GLY A 103 3.98 16.76 -0.80
N LYS A 104 3.63 15.48 -0.96
CA LYS A 104 3.16 14.91 -2.21
C LYS A 104 1.96 15.67 -2.81
N ARG A 105 1.00 16.07 -1.97
CA ARG A 105 -0.15 16.88 -2.39
C ARG A 105 0.26 18.28 -2.86
N LEU A 106 1.13 18.96 -2.11
CA LEU A 106 1.59 20.31 -2.46
C LEU A 106 2.42 20.34 -3.74
N GLU A 107 3.30 19.36 -3.92
CA GLU A 107 4.15 19.22 -5.10
C GLU A 107 3.41 18.63 -6.31
N LYS A 108 2.19 18.11 -6.12
CA LYS A 108 1.43 17.37 -7.14
C LYS A 108 2.23 16.20 -7.74
N SER A 109 3.09 15.58 -6.92
CA SER A 109 4.04 14.54 -7.34
C SER A 109 3.47 13.11 -7.23
N GLY A 110 2.17 12.99 -6.95
CA GLY A 110 1.52 11.69 -6.74
C GLY A 110 1.29 10.84 -7.99
N THR A 111 1.40 11.43 -9.17
CA THR A 111 1.14 10.76 -10.44
C THR A 111 2.11 11.24 -11.52
N PHE A 112 2.41 10.37 -12.47
CA PHE A 112 3.15 10.80 -13.66
C PHE A 112 2.27 11.67 -14.54
N PRO A 113 2.83 12.69 -15.22
CA PRO A 113 2.09 13.44 -16.22
C PRO A 113 1.48 12.53 -17.29
N ALA A 114 0.32 12.90 -17.79
CA ALA A 114 -0.35 12.13 -18.84
C ALA A 114 0.58 11.89 -20.04
N GLY A 115 0.64 10.64 -20.52
CA GLY A 115 1.52 10.25 -21.62
C GLY A 115 2.98 9.99 -21.24
N SER A 116 3.35 10.07 -19.97
CA SER A 116 4.68 9.67 -19.50
C SER A 116 4.98 8.20 -19.83
N ARG A 117 6.21 7.94 -20.28
CA ARG A 117 6.71 6.58 -20.52
C ARG A 117 8.01 6.34 -19.78
N ILE A 118 8.00 5.36 -18.91
CA ILE A 118 9.18 4.87 -18.22
C ILE A 118 9.89 3.88 -19.16
N ARG A 119 11.15 4.15 -19.50
CA ARG A 119 11.91 3.35 -20.47
C ARG A 119 12.74 2.25 -19.81
N VAL A 120 12.93 2.34 -18.50
CA VAL A 120 13.66 1.32 -17.73
C VAL A 120 12.90 0.00 -17.82
N SER A 121 13.61 -1.09 -18.06
CA SER A 121 13.03 -2.44 -18.03
C SER A 121 12.43 -2.70 -16.66
N THR A 122 11.17 -3.09 -16.64
CA THR A 122 10.37 -3.24 -15.41
C THR A 122 9.85 -4.66 -15.30
N GLY A 123 10.24 -5.37 -14.26
CA GLY A 123 9.57 -6.61 -13.81
C GLY A 123 8.43 -6.24 -12.86
N VAL A 124 7.33 -6.97 -12.96
CA VAL A 124 6.17 -6.80 -12.09
C VAL A 124 5.85 -8.12 -11.41
N ALA A 125 5.85 -8.13 -10.08
CA ALA A 125 5.25 -9.17 -9.25
C ALA A 125 3.87 -8.66 -8.81
N ALA A 126 2.81 -9.17 -9.44
CA ALA A 126 1.44 -8.72 -9.18
C ALA A 126 0.86 -9.51 -8.01
N PHE A 127 1.05 -9.01 -6.79
CA PHE A 127 0.49 -9.59 -5.58
C PHE A 127 -1.01 -9.31 -5.48
N PRO A 128 -1.83 -10.23 -4.95
CA PRO A 128 -3.27 -10.05 -4.79
C PRO A 128 -3.61 -9.13 -3.60
N ASP A 129 -3.16 -7.88 -3.67
CA ASP A 129 -3.40 -6.86 -2.65
C ASP A 129 -4.91 -6.61 -2.49
N PRO A 130 -5.49 -6.84 -1.29
CA PRO A 130 -6.92 -6.71 -1.08
C PRO A 130 -7.42 -5.26 -1.13
N ALA A 131 -6.58 -4.29 -0.77
CA ALA A 131 -6.93 -2.87 -0.76
C ALA A 131 -6.54 -2.15 -2.05
N PHE A 132 -5.41 -2.53 -2.66
CA PHE A 132 -4.86 -1.90 -3.86
C PHE A 132 -4.55 -2.94 -4.93
N PRO A 133 -5.57 -3.57 -5.54
CA PRO A 133 -5.36 -4.64 -6.50
C PRO A 133 -4.48 -4.17 -7.67
N PRO A 134 -3.52 -5.01 -8.11
CA PRO A 134 -2.63 -4.65 -9.21
C PRO A 134 -3.44 -4.37 -10.48
N PRO A 135 -2.97 -3.43 -11.31
CA PRO A 135 -3.63 -3.18 -12.58
C PRO A 135 -3.48 -4.38 -13.53
N PRO A 136 -4.36 -4.54 -14.52
CA PRO A 136 -4.08 -5.42 -15.63
C PRO A 136 -2.73 -5.07 -16.29
N ARG A 137 -2.01 -6.08 -16.78
CA ARG A 137 -0.72 -5.88 -17.44
C ARG A 137 -0.81 -4.83 -18.55
N SER A 138 -1.86 -4.85 -19.36
CA SER A 138 -2.10 -3.89 -20.43
C SER A 138 -2.16 -2.44 -19.94
N GLN A 139 -2.73 -2.21 -18.76
CA GLN A 139 -2.79 -0.89 -18.13
C GLN A 139 -1.40 -0.43 -17.65
N ALA A 140 -0.61 -1.33 -17.06
CA ALA A 140 0.75 -1.04 -16.63
C ALA A 140 1.67 -0.70 -17.82
N GLU A 141 1.55 -1.45 -18.91
CA GLU A 141 2.32 -1.25 -20.15
C GLU A 141 2.09 0.10 -20.84
N LYS A 142 1.01 0.80 -20.51
CA LYS A 142 0.78 2.18 -21.01
C LYS A 142 1.80 3.18 -20.45
N THR A 143 2.35 2.90 -19.29
CA THR A 143 3.30 3.79 -18.60
C THR A 143 4.69 3.17 -18.50
N TYR A 144 4.80 1.89 -18.18
CA TYR A 144 6.06 1.20 -17.90
C TYR A 144 6.51 0.34 -19.08
N ASN A 145 7.83 0.14 -19.20
CA ASN A 145 8.41 -0.84 -20.12
C ASN A 145 8.43 -2.22 -19.44
N VAL A 146 7.27 -2.86 -19.40
CA VAL A 146 7.09 -4.16 -18.73
C VAL A 146 7.73 -5.25 -19.55
N VAL A 147 8.85 -5.80 -19.07
CA VAL A 147 9.58 -6.92 -19.70
C VAL A 147 9.25 -8.26 -19.06
N ARG A 148 8.77 -8.26 -17.81
CA ARG A 148 8.33 -9.45 -17.10
C ARG A 148 7.08 -9.14 -16.27
N TRP A 149 6.18 -10.11 -16.18
CA TRP A 149 4.97 -10.03 -15.38
C TRP A 149 4.70 -11.39 -14.74
N THR A 150 4.58 -11.43 -13.42
CA THR A 150 4.26 -12.63 -12.66
C THR A 150 3.04 -12.37 -11.79
N ASP A 151 1.98 -13.13 -12.00
CA ASP A 151 0.81 -13.12 -11.12
C ASP A 151 1.13 -13.97 -9.89
N MET A 152 1.24 -13.32 -8.73
CA MET A 152 1.58 -13.97 -7.48
C MET A 152 0.35 -14.65 -6.87
N ALA A 153 0.55 -15.85 -6.33
CA ALA A 153 -0.55 -16.66 -5.80
C ALA A 153 -1.08 -16.21 -4.44
N CYS A 154 -0.25 -15.50 -3.66
CA CYS A 154 -0.57 -15.03 -2.31
C CYS A 154 0.37 -13.89 -1.91
N GLY A 155 0.00 -13.16 -0.86
CA GLY A 155 0.67 -11.96 -0.37
C GLY A 155 -0.10 -10.71 -0.74
N GLY A 156 -0.18 -9.75 0.17
CA GLY A 156 -0.92 -8.50 0.00
C GLY A 156 -0.01 -7.28 -0.14
N HIS A 157 -0.44 -6.20 0.46
CA HIS A 157 0.24 -4.91 0.39
C HIS A 157 1.66 -4.93 0.96
N PHE A 158 1.85 -5.71 2.02
CA PHE A 158 3.14 -5.84 2.69
C PHE A 158 3.91 -7.08 2.21
N ALA A 159 3.93 -7.31 0.91
CA ALA A 159 4.50 -8.51 0.28
C ALA A 159 5.90 -8.87 0.77
N SER A 160 6.75 -7.88 1.07
CA SER A 160 8.09 -8.10 1.63
C SER A 160 8.09 -8.69 3.04
N LEU A 161 7.02 -8.52 3.80
CA LEU A 161 6.84 -9.08 5.13
C LEU A 161 5.99 -10.35 5.11
N GLU A 162 4.97 -10.38 4.24
CA GLU A 162 4.05 -11.51 4.10
C GLU A 162 4.67 -12.70 3.34
N GLN A 163 5.42 -12.42 2.27
CA GLN A 163 5.98 -13.42 1.35
C GLN A 163 7.43 -13.07 0.96
N PRO A 164 8.37 -12.91 1.92
CA PRO A 164 9.72 -12.43 1.64
C PRO A 164 10.48 -13.30 0.64
N ASP A 165 10.40 -14.62 0.77
CA ASP A 165 11.11 -15.55 -0.11
C ASP A 165 10.59 -15.46 -1.55
N ARG A 166 9.26 -15.39 -1.73
CA ARG A 166 8.66 -15.27 -3.06
C ARG A 166 9.04 -13.95 -3.74
N LEU A 167 9.00 -12.84 -2.99
CA LEU A 167 9.43 -11.55 -3.52
C LEU A 167 10.91 -11.56 -3.87
N LEU A 168 11.75 -12.17 -3.02
CA LEU A 168 13.19 -12.25 -3.27
C LEU A 168 13.51 -13.10 -4.51
N ASP A 169 12.80 -14.21 -4.73
CA ASP A 169 12.96 -15.04 -5.91
C ASP A 169 12.59 -14.26 -7.19
N GLU A 170 11.47 -13.52 -7.15
CA GLU A 170 11.07 -12.64 -8.25
C GLU A 170 12.10 -11.52 -8.55
N MET A 171 12.79 -11.01 -7.54
CA MET A 171 13.83 -9.98 -7.72
C MET A 171 15.14 -10.53 -8.30
N ARG A 172 15.39 -11.86 -8.20
CA ARG A 172 16.60 -12.52 -8.72
C ARG A 172 16.49 -12.95 -10.17
N GLU A 173 15.29 -13.08 -10.70
CA GLU A 173 15.02 -13.41 -12.10
C GLU A 173 15.02 -12.17 -13.01
#